data_3c1568872735ba308d26e00ae61c3792
#
_entry.id   3c1568872735ba308d26e00ae61c3792
#
_cell.length_a   1.000
_cell.length_b   1.000
_cell.length_c   1.000
_cell.angle_alpha   90.00
_cell.angle_beta   90.00
_cell.angle_gamma   90.00
#
_symmetry.space_group_name_H-M   'P 1'
#
loop_
_entity.id
_entity.type
_entity.pdbx_description
1 polymer ?
#
loop_
_entity_poly.entity_id
_entity_poly.type
_entity_poly.pdbx_seq_one_letter_code
_entity_poly.pdbx_strand_id
1 'polypeptide(L)'
;FIKEAKRITNLFRNNGIYHFTENDLGYYNIDTANTNNYKTNIDLVIFDKKRILKSNGDYILKPYTIQKIRKVTVFTDYSFSQKDKPNQDSTSFKGITFLAHNKIKYNPKLLSESIFIKPGEVYADSLRNLTRKHLKSLRNFKVINIKYEPVDSLNNQLDVSILLTPLDKFSLDLETELTHSNIRDLGVSAKFSIVNRNIFKGAEIFKLSFLSSFFNASQDANKEEQFFNSWEIGADMSLEIPRFVAPFGINKLVPKRMSPRTVFSLGTSIQQNIGLDRETLTALMSYKWQYNAKKTIQLDIFNTQYVRNLRIGNYFDIYNSEYIKLNSIAKEFYNNPDYNLERQQETVSFMSTVFNDPNFLTNNPDSYRNNLNILDRYNIITSDFLIPTIAYSFTYNNQSDFRDNNFSFFKIRVANSGNIGGLLSNKKNNNNRKTIFNIPLAQYFKTDIEYKKFWEIDDSSVIGFRSFIGAIVPYDNSAIPFTKSYFAGGSNDIRAWQTYDLGPGNRNSGLEYNIGSLKFLTSAEYRFDLFGSLKGALFVDAGNIWDITNSIFAEDEAKFNGINSVKDIAVGSGFGLRYDFSFLVFRLDLGFKMHEPYLETNKWFRNYNFSNAVYNIGINYPF
;
A
#
# COMPACT_ATOMS: atom_id res chain seq x y z
N PHE A 1 14.16 -22.55 -26.92
CA PHE A 1 13.17 -23.06 -27.88
C PHE A 1 11.74 -22.62 -27.52
N ILE A 2 11.14 -23.08 -26.40
CA ILE A 2 9.74 -22.83 -26.02
C ILE A 2 9.40 -21.33 -25.98
N LYS A 3 10.28 -20.48 -25.44
CA LYS A 3 10.06 -19.02 -25.37
C LYS A 3 10.03 -18.39 -26.77
N GLU A 4 10.88 -18.86 -27.68
CA GLU A 4 10.95 -18.37 -29.06
C GLU A 4 9.75 -18.85 -29.88
N ALA A 5 9.35 -20.10 -29.73
CA ALA A 5 8.13 -20.62 -30.36
C ALA A 5 6.89 -19.80 -29.96
N LYS A 6 6.73 -19.48 -28.67
CA LYS A 6 5.67 -18.59 -28.18
C LYS A 6 5.77 -17.18 -28.77
N ARG A 7 6.98 -16.62 -28.88
CA ARG A 7 7.19 -15.28 -29.45
C ARG A 7 6.74 -15.23 -30.92
N ILE A 8 7.14 -16.22 -31.69
CA ILE A 8 6.79 -16.31 -33.12
C ILE A 8 5.28 -16.54 -33.29
N THR A 9 4.70 -17.47 -32.53
CA THR A 9 3.26 -17.71 -32.54
C THR A 9 2.48 -16.43 -32.23
N ASN A 10 2.90 -15.69 -31.21
CA ASN A 10 2.28 -14.41 -30.86
C ASN A 10 2.44 -13.37 -31.98
N LEU A 11 3.58 -13.35 -32.69
CA LEU A 11 3.80 -12.45 -33.82
C LEU A 11 2.79 -12.72 -34.93
N PHE A 12 2.64 -13.96 -35.37
CA PHE A 12 1.68 -14.34 -36.41
C PHE A 12 0.24 -14.06 -35.98
N ARG A 13 -0.15 -14.45 -34.78
CA ARG A 13 -1.51 -14.22 -34.24
C ARG A 13 -1.84 -12.74 -34.06
N ASN A 14 -0.88 -11.91 -33.75
CA ASN A 14 -1.08 -10.45 -33.64
C ASN A 14 -1.11 -9.74 -35.00
N ASN A 15 -0.70 -10.40 -36.06
CA ASN A 15 -0.78 -9.92 -37.45
C ASN A 15 -1.89 -10.58 -38.25
N GLY A 16 -2.93 -11.10 -37.61
CA GLY A 16 -4.16 -11.56 -38.25
C GLY A 16 -4.25 -13.06 -38.50
N ILE A 17 -3.23 -13.85 -38.23
CA ILE A 17 -3.26 -15.29 -38.50
C ILE A 17 -3.86 -16.04 -37.30
N TYR A 18 -5.18 -16.06 -37.21
CA TYR A 18 -5.93 -16.63 -36.09
C TYR A 18 -5.62 -18.12 -35.86
N HIS A 19 -5.47 -18.89 -36.93
CA HIS A 19 -5.30 -20.34 -36.86
C HIS A 19 -3.88 -20.79 -36.55
N PHE A 20 -2.91 -19.88 -36.49
CA PHE A 20 -1.51 -20.23 -36.21
C PHE A 20 -1.30 -20.66 -34.76
N THR A 21 -0.61 -21.79 -34.57
CA THR A 21 -0.28 -22.36 -33.24
C THR A 21 1.18 -22.74 -33.17
N GLU A 22 1.69 -23.05 -31.97
CA GLU A 22 3.06 -23.52 -31.79
C GLU A 22 3.39 -24.81 -32.58
N ASN A 23 2.37 -25.66 -32.82
CA ASN A 23 2.50 -26.90 -33.64
C ASN A 23 2.67 -26.63 -35.13
N ASP A 24 2.45 -25.41 -35.60
CA ASP A 24 2.65 -25.02 -36.99
C ASP A 24 4.10 -24.58 -37.26
N LEU A 25 4.91 -24.50 -36.20
CA LEU A 25 6.36 -24.40 -36.28
C LEU A 25 6.92 -25.80 -36.58
N GLY A 26 7.70 -25.90 -37.63
CA GLY A 26 8.36 -27.14 -38.04
C GLY A 26 9.57 -27.45 -37.17
N TYR A 27 10.66 -27.76 -37.81
CA TYR A 27 11.92 -28.10 -37.15
C TYR A 27 12.93 -26.94 -37.25
N TYR A 28 13.93 -26.98 -36.37
CA TYR A 28 15.05 -26.07 -36.41
C TYR A 28 16.23 -26.75 -37.08
N ASN A 29 16.77 -26.13 -38.13
CA ASN A 29 18.04 -26.49 -38.72
C ASN A 29 19.13 -25.66 -38.09
N ILE A 30 20.11 -26.34 -37.51
CA ILE A 30 21.30 -25.70 -36.93
C ILE A 30 22.43 -25.90 -37.93
N ASP A 31 22.94 -24.80 -38.48
CA ASP A 31 24.10 -24.84 -39.35
C ASP A 31 25.40 -25.09 -38.52
N THR A 32 25.79 -26.35 -38.47
CA THR A 32 27.02 -26.78 -37.78
C THR A 32 28.30 -26.61 -38.60
N ALA A 33 28.16 -26.27 -39.91
CA ALA A 33 29.31 -26.16 -40.83
C ALA A 33 29.97 -24.75 -40.77
N ASN A 34 29.19 -23.71 -40.38
CA ASN A 34 29.65 -22.32 -40.34
C ASN A 34 29.71 -21.76 -38.92
N THR A 35 30.45 -22.43 -38.04
CA THR A 35 30.64 -21.97 -36.66
C THR A 35 31.83 -20.99 -36.55
N ASN A 36 31.66 -19.76 -36.95
CA ASN A 36 32.63 -18.69 -36.72
C ASN A 36 32.33 -17.99 -35.38
N ASN A 37 33.34 -17.93 -34.50
CA ASN A 37 33.26 -17.18 -33.24
C ASN A 37 32.16 -17.63 -32.25
N TYR A 38 31.99 -18.95 -32.07
CA TYR A 38 30.95 -19.52 -31.18
C TYR A 38 29.50 -19.09 -31.52
N LYS A 39 29.27 -18.70 -32.76
CA LYS A 39 27.95 -18.36 -33.30
C LYS A 39 27.58 -19.35 -34.39
N THR A 40 26.32 -19.81 -34.36
CA THR A 40 25.76 -20.64 -35.42
C THR A 40 24.45 -20.04 -35.92
N ASN A 41 24.12 -20.28 -37.20
CA ASN A 41 22.84 -19.91 -37.75
C ASN A 41 21.80 -20.97 -37.39
N ILE A 42 20.61 -20.53 -37.02
CA ILE A 42 19.48 -21.40 -36.73
C ILE A 42 18.34 -21.00 -37.65
N ASP A 43 17.98 -21.89 -38.56
CA ASP A 43 16.85 -21.72 -39.45
C ASP A 43 15.61 -22.41 -38.88
N LEU A 44 14.55 -21.64 -38.69
CA LEU A 44 13.27 -22.19 -38.27
C LEU A 44 12.37 -22.40 -39.48
N VAL A 45 11.98 -23.62 -39.71
CA VAL A 45 11.01 -23.97 -40.73
C VAL A 45 9.60 -23.71 -40.22
N ILE A 46 8.83 -22.93 -40.98
CA ILE A 46 7.41 -22.68 -40.73
C ILE A 46 6.63 -23.31 -41.87
N PHE A 47 5.64 -24.14 -41.51
CA PHE A 47 4.78 -24.71 -42.53
C PHE A 47 3.90 -23.63 -43.18
N ASP A 48 3.79 -23.69 -44.51
CA ASP A 48 3.02 -22.71 -45.30
C ASP A 48 1.49 -22.93 -45.24
N LYS A 49 1.06 -24.11 -44.77
CA LYS A 49 -0.33 -24.52 -44.66
C LYS A 49 -0.63 -25.21 -43.35
N LYS A 50 -1.78 -24.92 -42.79
CA LYS A 50 -2.27 -25.57 -41.58
C LYS A 50 -2.98 -26.87 -41.88
N ARG A 51 -2.67 -27.94 -41.13
CA ARG A 51 -3.46 -29.16 -41.09
C ARG A 51 -4.70 -28.99 -40.21
N ILE A 52 -5.88 -29.16 -40.77
CA ILE A 52 -7.14 -29.13 -40.03
C ILE A 52 -7.73 -30.52 -40.07
N LEU A 53 -7.89 -31.16 -38.90
CA LEU A 53 -8.53 -32.48 -38.77
C LEU A 53 -10.02 -32.36 -39.06
N LYS A 54 -10.53 -33.22 -39.97
CA LYS A 54 -11.96 -33.39 -40.21
C LYS A 54 -12.57 -34.35 -39.19
N SER A 55 -13.89 -34.35 -39.11
CA SER A 55 -14.66 -35.28 -38.27
C SER A 55 -14.47 -36.77 -38.66
N ASN A 56 -14.06 -37.06 -39.90
CA ASN A 56 -13.78 -38.41 -40.41
C ASN A 56 -12.32 -38.85 -40.21
N GLY A 57 -11.48 -38.07 -39.54
CA GLY A 57 -10.06 -38.37 -39.29
C GLY A 57 -9.09 -37.90 -40.38
N ASP A 58 -9.58 -37.42 -41.53
CA ASP A 58 -8.73 -36.85 -42.58
C ASP A 58 -8.24 -35.45 -42.28
N TYR A 59 -7.17 -35.03 -42.96
CA TYR A 59 -6.64 -33.68 -42.87
C TYR A 59 -6.97 -32.87 -44.13
N ILE A 60 -7.36 -31.60 -43.91
CA ILE A 60 -7.35 -30.59 -44.99
C ILE A 60 -6.16 -29.65 -44.74
N LEU A 61 -5.44 -29.33 -45.81
CA LEU A 61 -4.41 -28.29 -45.82
C LEU A 61 -5.06 -26.97 -46.26
N LYS A 62 -5.09 -25.98 -45.38
CA LYS A 62 -5.55 -24.63 -45.68
C LYS A 62 -4.40 -23.62 -45.57
N PRO A 63 -4.25 -22.69 -46.54
CA PRO A 63 -3.26 -21.63 -46.43
C PRO A 63 -3.56 -20.71 -45.26
N TYR A 64 -2.53 -20.12 -44.69
CA TYR A 64 -2.70 -19.05 -43.71
C TYR A 64 -3.24 -17.81 -44.39
N THR A 65 -4.28 -17.22 -43.81
CA THR A 65 -4.90 -15.99 -44.28
C THR A 65 -5.07 -14.99 -43.15
N ILE A 66 -4.93 -13.73 -43.47
CA ILE A 66 -5.19 -12.66 -42.52
C ILE A 66 -6.69 -12.56 -42.30
N GLN A 67 -7.10 -12.77 -41.04
CA GLN A 67 -8.49 -12.74 -40.63
C GLN A 67 -8.91 -11.34 -40.17
N LYS A 68 -10.09 -10.88 -40.59
CA LYS A 68 -10.72 -9.64 -40.16
C LYS A 68 -11.95 -9.91 -39.31
N ILE A 69 -12.21 -9.05 -38.37
CA ILE A 69 -13.40 -9.12 -37.52
C ILE A 69 -14.61 -8.61 -38.30
N ARG A 70 -15.61 -9.46 -38.51
CA ARG A 70 -16.86 -9.08 -39.19
C ARG A 70 -17.83 -8.43 -38.22
N LYS A 71 -18.12 -9.13 -37.13
CA LYS A 71 -19.13 -8.73 -36.14
C LYS A 71 -18.60 -8.95 -34.72
N VAL A 72 -18.96 -8.04 -33.80
CA VAL A 72 -18.71 -8.20 -32.38
C VAL A 72 -20.05 -8.17 -31.64
N THR A 73 -20.36 -9.25 -30.93
CA THR A 73 -21.58 -9.40 -30.15
C THR A 73 -21.22 -9.63 -28.69
N VAL A 74 -21.85 -8.88 -27.78
CA VAL A 74 -21.63 -8.96 -26.34
C VAL A 74 -22.90 -9.41 -25.64
N PHE A 75 -22.86 -10.57 -25.01
CA PHE A 75 -23.94 -11.10 -24.18
C PHE A 75 -23.68 -10.63 -22.74
N THR A 76 -24.50 -9.70 -22.23
CA THR A 76 -24.23 -8.98 -20.97
C THR A 76 -24.67 -9.72 -19.71
N ASP A 77 -25.52 -10.75 -19.85
CA ASP A 77 -26.07 -11.58 -18.78
C ASP A 77 -26.01 -13.07 -19.08
N TYR A 78 -24.96 -13.50 -19.81
CA TYR A 78 -24.81 -14.88 -20.24
C TYR A 78 -24.79 -15.87 -19.07
N SER A 79 -25.63 -16.90 -19.16
CA SER A 79 -25.60 -18.09 -18.31
C SER A 79 -25.69 -19.34 -19.17
N PHE A 80 -24.90 -20.36 -18.83
CA PHE A 80 -24.94 -21.64 -19.59
C PHE A 80 -26.33 -22.28 -19.57
N SER A 81 -27.05 -22.17 -18.46
CA SER A 81 -28.44 -22.71 -18.31
C SER A 81 -29.48 -21.96 -19.17
N GLN A 82 -29.15 -20.81 -19.73
CA GLN A 82 -30.02 -19.98 -20.55
C GLN A 82 -29.56 -19.88 -22.01
N LYS A 83 -28.56 -20.67 -22.40
CA LYS A 83 -27.95 -20.61 -23.74
C LYS A 83 -28.96 -20.67 -24.89
N ASP A 84 -29.98 -21.51 -24.76
CA ASP A 84 -30.97 -21.76 -25.80
C ASP A 84 -32.23 -20.86 -25.69
N LYS A 85 -32.26 -19.96 -24.68
CA LYS A 85 -33.37 -19.01 -24.56
C LYS A 85 -33.16 -17.82 -25.49
N PRO A 86 -34.23 -17.25 -26.06
CA PRO A 86 -34.14 -16.04 -26.90
C PRO A 86 -33.66 -14.84 -26.12
N ASN A 87 -32.89 -13.97 -26.76
CA ASN A 87 -32.52 -12.69 -26.20
C ASN A 87 -33.74 -11.73 -26.32
N GLN A 88 -34.10 -11.10 -25.18
CA GLN A 88 -35.27 -10.20 -25.12
C GLN A 88 -34.89 -8.74 -25.31
N ASP A 89 -33.61 -8.37 -25.07
CA ASP A 89 -33.16 -6.98 -25.20
C ASP A 89 -31.88 -6.91 -26.05
N SER A 90 -31.82 -5.93 -26.93
CA SER A 90 -30.70 -5.70 -27.84
C SER A 90 -30.48 -4.21 -28.07
N THR A 91 -29.22 -3.82 -28.19
CA THR A 91 -28.84 -2.47 -28.59
C THR A 91 -27.47 -2.47 -29.27
N SER A 92 -27.17 -1.45 -30.05
CA SER A 92 -25.89 -1.31 -30.74
C SER A 92 -25.21 0.00 -30.40
N PHE A 93 -23.89 -0.06 -30.24
CA PHE A 93 -23.06 1.14 -30.04
C PHE A 93 -21.70 0.96 -30.69
N LYS A 94 -21.29 1.87 -31.59
CA LYS A 94 -20.02 1.84 -32.33
C LYS A 94 -19.77 0.51 -33.07
N GLY A 95 -20.80 -0.07 -33.70
CA GLY A 95 -20.68 -1.33 -34.41
C GLY A 95 -20.64 -2.58 -33.54
N ILE A 96 -20.68 -2.45 -32.22
CA ILE A 96 -20.79 -3.57 -31.28
C ILE A 96 -22.25 -3.78 -30.93
N THR A 97 -22.75 -5.01 -31.05
CA THR A 97 -24.10 -5.39 -30.66
C THR A 97 -24.11 -5.94 -29.24
N PHE A 98 -24.95 -5.39 -28.38
CA PHE A 98 -25.14 -5.85 -27.00
C PHE A 98 -26.48 -6.58 -26.92
N LEU A 99 -26.45 -7.76 -26.30
CA LEU A 99 -27.60 -8.62 -26.12
C LEU A 99 -27.77 -8.98 -24.64
N ALA A 100 -29.01 -9.17 -24.22
CA ALA A 100 -29.33 -9.72 -22.91
C ALA A 100 -30.53 -10.67 -23.01
N HIS A 101 -30.55 -11.73 -22.21
CA HIS A 101 -31.71 -12.62 -22.08
C HIS A 101 -32.90 -11.89 -21.44
N ASN A 102 -32.64 -10.97 -20.50
CA ASN A 102 -33.69 -10.15 -19.90
C ASN A 102 -33.53 -8.68 -20.38
N LYS A 103 -32.96 -7.84 -19.53
CA LYS A 103 -32.75 -6.41 -19.81
C LYS A 103 -31.26 -6.07 -19.70
N ILE A 104 -30.75 -5.26 -20.62
CA ILE A 104 -29.38 -4.75 -20.57
C ILE A 104 -29.22 -3.85 -19.34
N LYS A 105 -28.41 -4.32 -18.38
CA LYS A 105 -28.15 -3.64 -17.10
C LYS A 105 -26.95 -2.69 -17.18
N TYR A 106 -26.11 -2.79 -18.19
CA TYR A 106 -24.91 -1.98 -18.36
C TYR A 106 -25.12 -0.96 -19.48
N ASN A 107 -24.62 0.26 -19.26
CA ASN A 107 -24.63 1.28 -20.32
C ASN A 107 -23.68 0.83 -21.47
N PRO A 108 -24.19 0.64 -22.70
CA PRO A 108 -23.40 0.14 -23.82
C PRO A 108 -22.21 1.04 -24.17
N LYS A 109 -22.36 2.35 -24.08
CA LYS A 109 -21.28 3.30 -24.29
C LYS A 109 -20.13 3.06 -23.32
N LEU A 110 -20.41 2.87 -22.04
CA LEU A 110 -19.39 2.68 -20.99
C LEU A 110 -18.77 1.29 -21.07
N LEU A 111 -19.58 0.25 -21.33
CA LEU A 111 -19.06 -1.11 -21.47
C LEU A 111 -18.17 -1.26 -22.72
N SER A 112 -18.52 -0.60 -23.83
CA SER A 112 -17.71 -0.60 -25.06
C SER A 112 -16.30 -0.02 -24.85
N GLU A 113 -16.11 0.80 -23.82
CA GLU A 113 -14.81 1.36 -23.48
C GLU A 113 -13.80 0.33 -22.96
N SER A 114 -14.30 -0.83 -22.49
CA SER A 114 -13.48 -1.97 -22.05
C SER A 114 -13.26 -3.02 -23.14
N ILE A 115 -13.81 -2.79 -24.35
CA ILE A 115 -13.73 -3.70 -25.49
C ILE A 115 -12.83 -3.09 -26.56
N PHE A 116 -11.70 -3.74 -26.84
CA PHE A 116 -10.70 -3.26 -27.80
C PHE A 116 -10.77 -3.97 -29.14
N ILE A 117 -11.62 -5.01 -29.27
CA ILE A 117 -11.93 -5.72 -30.51
C ILE A 117 -13.03 -4.96 -31.21
N LYS A 118 -12.80 -4.54 -32.47
CA LYS A 118 -13.78 -3.78 -33.25
C LYS A 118 -14.07 -4.44 -34.61
N PRO A 119 -15.30 -4.31 -35.12
CA PRO A 119 -15.62 -4.71 -36.45
C PRO A 119 -14.74 -4.02 -37.51
N GLY A 120 -14.32 -4.75 -38.53
CA GLY A 120 -13.46 -4.26 -39.62
C GLY A 120 -11.95 -4.31 -39.32
N GLU A 121 -11.54 -4.44 -38.07
CA GLU A 121 -10.12 -4.54 -37.71
C GLU A 121 -9.57 -5.95 -37.98
N VAL A 122 -8.25 -6.03 -38.21
CA VAL A 122 -7.52 -7.29 -38.33
C VAL A 122 -7.48 -7.97 -36.96
N TYR A 123 -7.62 -9.30 -36.97
CA TYR A 123 -7.49 -10.09 -35.74
C TYR A 123 -6.13 -9.89 -35.09
N ALA A 124 -6.12 -9.68 -33.77
CA ALA A 124 -4.93 -9.66 -32.96
C ALA A 124 -5.21 -10.26 -31.58
N ASP A 125 -4.41 -11.27 -31.19
CA ASP A 125 -4.56 -11.93 -29.89
C ASP A 125 -4.30 -11.00 -28.70
N SER A 126 -3.45 -9.99 -28.90
CA SER A 126 -3.21 -8.92 -27.92
C SER A 126 -4.48 -8.12 -27.59
N LEU A 127 -5.35 -7.85 -28.57
CA LEU A 127 -6.63 -7.15 -28.36
C LEU A 127 -7.62 -8.02 -27.57
N ARG A 128 -7.63 -9.34 -27.81
CA ARG A 128 -8.39 -10.30 -26.99
C ARG A 128 -7.96 -10.25 -25.53
N ASN A 129 -6.64 -10.36 -25.29
CA ASN A 129 -6.08 -10.34 -23.95
C ASN A 129 -6.31 -8.99 -23.25
N LEU A 130 -6.18 -7.88 -23.98
CA LEU A 130 -6.46 -6.55 -23.48
C LEU A 130 -7.94 -6.40 -23.10
N THR A 131 -8.87 -6.81 -23.97
CA THR A 131 -10.32 -6.80 -23.70
C THR A 131 -10.65 -7.63 -22.46
N ARG A 132 -10.13 -8.87 -22.38
CA ARG A 132 -10.33 -9.72 -21.19
C ARG A 132 -9.81 -9.07 -19.91
N LYS A 133 -8.60 -8.49 -19.94
CA LYS A 133 -8.00 -7.79 -18.81
C LYS A 133 -8.88 -6.63 -18.35
N HIS A 134 -9.36 -5.80 -19.27
CA HIS A 134 -10.20 -4.64 -18.93
C HIS A 134 -11.57 -5.04 -18.39
N LEU A 135 -12.25 -5.99 -19.01
CA LEU A 135 -13.51 -6.52 -18.51
C LEU A 135 -13.36 -7.14 -17.11
N LYS A 136 -12.28 -7.91 -16.88
CA LYS A 136 -11.95 -8.44 -15.54
C LYS A 136 -11.71 -7.33 -14.53
N SER A 137 -11.06 -6.26 -14.96
CA SER A 137 -10.77 -5.12 -14.09
C SER A 137 -12.00 -4.36 -13.61
N LEU A 138 -13.14 -4.49 -14.28
CA LEU A 138 -14.42 -3.93 -13.84
C LEU A 138 -14.94 -4.58 -12.55
N ARG A 139 -14.51 -5.83 -12.24
CA ARG A 139 -14.95 -6.60 -11.06
C ARG A 139 -16.48 -6.78 -10.96
N ASN A 140 -17.14 -6.75 -12.11
CA ASN A 140 -18.59 -6.91 -12.26
C ASN A 140 -18.97 -8.27 -12.88
N PHE A 141 -18.00 -9.01 -13.42
CA PHE A 141 -18.24 -10.27 -14.12
C PHE A 141 -17.48 -11.41 -13.46
N LYS A 142 -18.18 -12.53 -13.23
CA LYS A 142 -17.65 -13.78 -12.70
C LYS A 142 -16.89 -14.56 -13.78
N VAL A 143 -17.48 -14.63 -14.99
CA VAL A 143 -16.89 -15.32 -16.16
C VAL A 143 -16.86 -14.36 -17.33
N ILE A 144 -15.73 -14.34 -18.03
CA ILE A 144 -15.52 -13.58 -19.27
C ILE A 144 -14.95 -14.56 -20.29
N ASN A 145 -15.76 -14.92 -21.28
CA ASN A 145 -15.35 -15.81 -22.36
C ASN A 145 -15.45 -15.07 -23.71
N ILE A 146 -14.35 -15.05 -24.46
CA ILE A 146 -14.27 -14.42 -25.77
C ILE A 146 -14.05 -15.52 -26.80
N LYS A 147 -15.06 -15.79 -27.60
CA LYS A 147 -15.06 -16.79 -28.66
C LYS A 147 -14.92 -16.12 -30.02
N TYR A 148 -14.17 -16.77 -30.89
CA TYR A 148 -14.04 -16.41 -32.31
C TYR A 148 -14.54 -17.57 -33.14
N GLU A 149 -15.44 -17.27 -34.04
CA GLU A 149 -16.06 -18.25 -34.93
C GLU A 149 -15.76 -17.87 -36.39
N PRO A 150 -15.03 -18.71 -37.14
CA PRO A 150 -14.81 -18.48 -38.56
C PRO A 150 -16.13 -18.50 -39.33
N VAL A 151 -16.30 -17.61 -40.29
CA VAL A 151 -17.47 -17.55 -41.14
C VAL A 151 -17.19 -18.39 -42.40
N ASP A 152 -17.81 -19.57 -42.50
CA ASP A 152 -17.51 -20.57 -43.54
C ASP A 152 -17.71 -20.08 -44.99
N SER A 153 -18.65 -19.17 -45.23
CA SER A 153 -18.91 -18.57 -46.53
C SER A 153 -17.93 -17.49 -46.97
N LEU A 154 -17.10 -16.99 -46.00
CA LEU A 154 -16.17 -15.87 -46.20
C LEU A 154 -14.80 -16.24 -45.61
N ASN A 155 -13.91 -16.74 -46.44
CA ASN A 155 -12.63 -17.36 -46.02
C ASN A 155 -11.72 -16.56 -45.07
N ASN A 156 -11.98 -15.26 -44.87
CA ASN A 156 -11.08 -14.37 -44.12
C ASN A 156 -11.78 -13.54 -43.03
N GLN A 157 -12.93 -14.00 -42.53
CA GLN A 157 -13.71 -13.27 -41.54
C GLN A 157 -13.99 -14.07 -40.27
N LEU A 158 -13.99 -13.39 -39.14
CA LEU A 158 -14.29 -13.94 -37.81
C LEU A 158 -15.47 -13.18 -37.19
N ASP A 159 -16.43 -13.91 -36.66
CA ASP A 159 -17.41 -13.38 -35.72
C ASP A 159 -16.90 -13.53 -34.31
N VAL A 160 -17.12 -12.50 -33.48
CA VAL A 160 -16.67 -12.48 -32.10
C VAL A 160 -17.86 -12.43 -31.18
N SER A 161 -17.92 -13.39 -30.25
CA SER A 161 -18.90 -13.47 -29.20
C SER A 161 -18.22 -13.28 -27.84
N ILE A 162 -18.57 -12.19 -27.13
CA ILE A 162 -18.09 -11.90 -25.78
C ILE A 162 -19.20 -12.27 -24.79
N LEU A 163 -18.99 -13.36 -24.05
CA LEU A 163 -19.96 -13.91 -23.11
C LEU A 163 -19.59 -13.45 -21.69
N LEU A 164 -20.43 -12.62 -21.08
CA LEU A 164 -20.21 -12.04 -19.75
C LEU A 164 -21.24 -12.62 -18.78
N THR A 165 -20.76 -13.35 -17.77
CA THR A 165 -21.59 -13.80 -16.65
C THR A 165 -21.42 -12.80 -15.51
N PRO A 166 -22.45 -12.01 -15.15
CA PRO A 166 -22.31 -11.01 -14.10
C PRO A 166 -22.16 -11.67 -12.73
N LEU A 167 -21.48 -10.95 -11.82
CA LEU A 167 -21.54 -11.19 -10.39
C LEU A 167 -22.88 -10.70 -9.84
N ASP A 168 -23.26 -11.18 -8.67
CA ASP A 168 -24.44 -10.67 -7.97
C ASP A 168 -24.32 -9.18 -7.71
N LYS A 169 -25.47 -8.48 -7.86
CA LYS A 169 -25.52 -7.03 -7.65
C LYS A 169 -25.09 -6.64 -6.24
N PHE A 170 -25.47 -7.42 -5.25
CA PHE A 170 -25.09 -7.24 -3.85
C PHE A 170 -24.24 -8.41 -3.40
N SER A 171 -23.20 -8.14 -2.62
CA SER A 171 -22.47 -9.14 -1.84
C SER A 171 -22.14 -8.60 -0.46
N LEU A 172 -22.01 -9.53 0.48
CA LEU A 172 -21.54 -9.28 1.83
C LEU A 172 -20.14 -9.86 1.93
N ASP A 173 -19.21 -9.06 2.43
CA ASP A 173 -17.83 -9.49 2.67
C ASP A 173 -17.57 -9.36 4.18
N LEU A 174 -17.02 -10.39 4.79
CA LEU A 174 -16.54 -10.40 6.17
C LEU A 174 -15.02 -10.67 6.16
N GLU A 175 -14.27 -9.70 6.66
CA GLU A 175 -12.84 -9.80 6.85
C GLU A 175 -12.56 -9.83 8.36
N THR A 176 -11.78 -10.79 8.83
CA THR A 176 -11.33 -10.86 10.23
C THR A 176 -9.82 -10.85 10.26
N GLU A 177 -9.24 -10.14 11.24
CA GLU A 177 -7.80 -10.01 11.40
C GLU A 177 -7.42 -10.19 12.87
N LEU A 178 -6.37 -10.96 13.10
CA LEU A 178 -5.69 -11.06 14.39
C LEU A 178 -4.39 -10.27 14.29
N THR A 179 -4.19 -9.34 15.22
CA THR A 179 -2.98 -8.52 15.28
C THR A 179 -2.27 -8.73 16.60
N HIS A 180 -0.94 -8.70 16.55
CA HIS A 180 -0.09 -8.67 17.72
C HIS A 180 1.05 -7.67 17.50
N SER A 181 1.31 -6.84 18.49
CA SER A 181 2.46 -5.93 18.51
C SER A 181 2.78 -5.55 19.95
N ASN A 182 3.93 -4.96 20.18
CA ASN A 182 4.34 -4.48 21.51
C ASN A 182 3.54 -3.25 22.02
N ILE A 183 2.71 -2.64 21.19
CA ILE A 183 1.77 -1.58 21.59
C ILE A 183 0.40 -2.20 21.85
N ARG A 184 0.07 -3.27 21.13
CA ARG A 184 -1.20 -4.01 21.18
C ARG A 184 -0.85 -5.47 21.37
N ASP A 185 -0.86 -5.96 22.61
CA ASP A 185 -0.45 -7.34 22.93
C ASP A 185 -1.22 -8.36 22.12
N LEU A 186 -2.53 -8.22 22.06
CA LEU A 186 -3.40 -9.01 21.18
C LEU A 186 -4.55 -8.14 20.69
N GLY A 187 -4.83 -8.21 19.41
CA GLY A 187 -5.94 -7.50 18.80
C GLY A 187 -6.77 -8.41 17.89
N VAL A 188 -8.07 -8.21 17.92
CA VAL A 188 -9.03 -8.85 17.01
C VAL A 188 -9.80 -7.77 16.30
N SER A 189 -9.80 -7.81 14.97
CA SER A 189 -10.57 -6.89 14.13
C SER A 189 -11.56 -7.66 13.27
N ALA A 190 -12.74 -7.10 13.11
CA ALA A 190 -13.75 -7.58 12.17
C ALA A 190 -14.22 -6.44 11.30
N LYS A 191 -14.21 -6.64 9.97
CA LYS A 191 -14.72 -5.69 9.00
C LYS A 191 -15.84 -6.32 8.19
N PHE A 192 -17.03 -5.79 8.36
CA PHE A 192 -18.21 -6.18 7.60
C PHE A 192 -18.44 -5.17 6.48
N SER A 193 -18.66 -5.66 5.25
CA SER A 193 -18.84 -4.79 4.10
C SER A 193 -20.01 -5.23 3.24
N ILE A 194 -20.80 -4.24 2.79
CA ILE A 194 -21.87 -4.38 1.82
C ILE A 194 -21.37 -3.81 0.50
N VAL A 195 -21.33 -4.62 -0.54
CA VAL A 195 -20.89 -4.21 -1.88
C VAL A 195 -22.10 -4.18 -2.81
N ASN A 196 -22.33 -3.06 -3.48
CA ASN A 196 -23.32 -2.91 -4.56
C ASN A 196 -22.59 -2.65 -5.87
N ARG A 197 -22.76 -3.54 -6.85
CA ARG A 197 -22.13 -3.46 -8.17
C ARG A 197 -23.08 -2.84 -9.19
N ASN A 198 -22.47 -2.08 -10.11
CA ASN A 198 -23.18 -1.45 -11.24
C ASN A 198 -24.31 -0.51 -10.79
N ILE A 199 -24.04 0.32 -9.78
CA ILE A 199 -25.05 1.18 -9.13
C ILE A 199 -25.65 2.20 -10.11
N PHE A 200 -24.86 2.77 -11.02
CA PHE A 200 -25.27 3.75 -12.04
C PHE A 200 -25.20 3.21 -13.48
N LYS A 201 -25.23 1.88 -13.67
CA LYS A 201 -25.16 1.17 -14.95
C LYS A 201 -23.82 1.33 -15.72
N GLY A 202 -22.79 1.86 -15.09
CA GLY A 202 -21.46 2.06 -15.69
C GLY A 202 -20.38 1.17 -15.08
N ALA A 203 -20.77 0.03 -14.50
CA ALA A 203 -19.93 -0.92 -13.78
C ALA A 203 -19.25 -0.31 -12.54
N GLU A 204 -19.83 0.71 -11.94
CA GLU A 204 -19.37 1.29 -10.68
C GLU A 204 -19.54 0.30 -9.53
N ILE A 205 -18.67 0.42 -8.52
CA ILE A 205 -18.75 -0.37 -7.28
C ILE A 205 -18.89 0.58 -6.11
N PHE A 206 -20.00 0.46 -5.40
CA PHE A 206 -20.20 1.12 -4.12
C PHE A 206 -19.98 0.10 -3.00
N LYS A 207 -19.14 0.45 -2.03
CA LYS A 207 -18.84 -0.37 -0.85
C LYS A 207 -19.10 0.46 0.41
N LEU A 208 -19.89 -0.08 1.32
CA LEU A 208 -20.10 0.43 2.67
C LEU A 208 -19.52 -0.59 3.64
N SER A 209 -18.64 -0.15 4.52
CA SER A 209 -17.92 -1.02 5.45
C SER A 209 -18.06 -0.52 6.87
N PHE A 210 -18.12 -1.45 7.83
CA PHE A 210 -18.07 -1.22 9.25
C PHE A 210 -16.90 -1.99 9.83
N LEU A 211 -16.04 -1.30 10.56
CA LEU A 211 -14.88 -1.86 11.26
C LEU A 211 -15.16 -1.87 12.75
N SER A 212 -14.83 -2.96 13.39
CA SER A 212 -14.75 -3.06 14.85
C SER A 212 -13.48 -3.79 15.22
N SER A 213 -12.67 -3.18 16.08
CA SER A 213 -11.39 -3.73 16.51
C SER A 213 -11.29 -3.62 18.03
N PHE A 214 -10.81 -4.66 18.66
CA PHE A 214 -10.59 -4.74 20.11
C PHE A 214 -9.15 -5.16 20.36
N PHE A 215 -8.49 -4.49 21.29
CA PHE A 215 -7.07 -4.71 21.58
C PHE A 215 -6.85 -4.78 23.08
N ASN A 216 -5.84 -5.55 23.47
CA ASN A 216 -5.20 -5.41 24.77
C ASN A 216 -4.02 -4.44 24.61
N ALA A 217 -4.04 -3.31 25.31
CA ALA A 217 -2.93 -2.36 25.35
C ALA A 217 -2.20 -2.51 26.68
N SER A 218 -0.93 -2.87 26.63
CA SER A 218 -0.09 -3.21 27.81
C SER A 218 0.29 -2.03 28.69
N GLN A 219 -0.01 -0.78 28.27
CA GLN A 219 0.47 0.45 28.92
C GLN A 219 -0.56 1.18 29.78
N ASP A 220 -1.68 0.57 30.12
CA ASP A 220 -2.63 1.22 31.01
C ASP A 220 -2.18 1.13 32.48
N ALA A 221 -1.89 2.27 33.07
CA ALA A 221 -1.58 2.41 34.51
C ALA A 221 -2.78 2.04 35.42
N ASN A 222 -3.99 2.05 34.86
CA ASN A 222 -5.23 1.62 35.51
C ASN A 222 -5.60 0.21 35.04
N LYS A 223 -4.90 -0.79 35.55
CA LYS A 223 -5.22 -2.20 35.35
C LYS A 223 -6.52 -2.55 36.09
N GLU A 224 -7.65 -2.24 35.51
CA GLU A 224 -8.84 -3.07 35.72
C GLU A 224 -8.72 -4.30 34.83
N GLU A 225 -9.05 -5.46 35.36
CA GLU A 225 -8.82 -6.82 34.82
C GLU A 225 -9.58 -7.12 33.50
N GLN A 226 -9.71 -6.18 32.58
CA GLN A 226 -10.37 -6.41 31.31
C GLN A 226 -9.35 -6.88 30.27
N PHE A 227 -9.58 -8.06 29.69
CA PHE A 227 -8.72 -8.65 28.67
C PHE A 227 -8.58 -7.75 27.42
N PHE A 228 -9.65 -7.05 27.01
CA PHE A 228 -9.61 -6.00 26.00
C PHE A 228 -9.90 -4.64 26.65
N ASN A 229 -8.91 -3.79 26.75
CA ASN A 229 -9.01 -2.46 27.33
C ASN A 229 -9.04 -1.33 26.29
N SER A 230 -8.89 -1.64 25.01
CA SER A 230 -8.81 -0.68 23.91
C SER A 230 -9.68 -1.11 22.75
N TRP A 231 -10.30 -0.15 22.07
CA TRP A 231 -11.15 -0.44 20.92
C TRP A 231 -11.10 0.64 19.84
N GLU A 232 -11.44 0.25 18.62
CA GLU A 232 -11.67 1.14 17.50
C GLU A 232 -12.94 0.71 16.76
N ILE A 233 -13.83 1.66 16.51
CA ILE A 233 -15.02 1.46 15.69
C ILE A 233 -14.98 2.48 14.56
N GLY A 234 -15.29 2.03 13.34
CA GLY A 234 -15.27 2.88 12.16
C GLY A 234 -16.32 2.48 11.14
N ALA A 235 -16.62 3.44 10.28
CA ALA A 235 -17.43 3.23 9.10
C ALA A 235 -16.77 3.91 7.90
N ASP A 236 -16.73 3.26 6.77
CA ASP A 236 -16.27 3.83 5.51
C ASP A 236 -17.23 3.52 4.37
N MET A 237 -17.43 4.48 3.49
CA MET A 237 -18.11 4.29 2.22
C MET A 237 -17.19 4.67 1.09
N SER A 238 -17.19 3.89 0.01
CA SER A 238 -16.41 4.18 -1.18
C SER A 238 -17.19 3.92 -2.46
N LEU A 239 -16.97 4.76 -3.45
CA LEU A 239 -17.49 4.64 -4.80
C LEU A 239 -16.32 4.58 -5.78
N GLU A 240 -16.12 3.42 -6.38
CA GLU A 240 -15.14 3.23 -7.45
C GLU A 240 -15.81 3.29 -8.81
N ILE A 241 -15.37 4.21 -9.66
CA ILE A 241 -15.85 4.42 -11.02
C ILE A 241 -14.74 3.99 -11.99
N PRO A 242 -14.95 3.00 -12.90
CA PRO A 242 -13.91 2.46 -13.77
C PRO A 242 -13.60 3.38 -14.97
N ARG A 243 -13.52 4.67 -14.74
CA ARG A 243 -13.12 5.72 -15.69
C ARG A 243 -12.70 6.97 -14.93
N PHE A 244 -12.08 7.91 -15.61
CA PHE A 244 -11.88 9.23 -15.02
C PHE A 244 -13.17 10.04 -15.04
N VAL A 245 -13.56 10.53 -13.87
CA VAL A 245 -14.60 11.54 -13.67
C VAL A 245 -13.87 12.83 -13.34
N ALA A 246 -13.53 13.60 -14.38
CA ALA A 246 -12.77 14.83 -14.24
C ALA A 246 -13.39 15.95 -15.07
N PRO A 247 -13.38 17.20 -14.59
CA PRO A 247 -13.75 18.37 -15.37
C PRO A 247 -12.72 18.62 -16.50
N PHE A 248 -13.10 19.48 -17.45
CA PHE A 248 -12.21 20.02 -18.48
C PHE A 248 -11.55 19.00 -19.42
N GLY A 249 -12.11 17.80 -19.60
CA GLY A 249 -11.63 16.82 -20.57
C GLY A 249 -10.28 16.15 -20.24
N ILE A 250 -9.81 16.21 -19.00
CA ILE A 250 -8.58 15.57 -18.50
C ILE A 250 -8.61 14.03 -18.73
N ASN A 251 -9.81 13.45 -18.85
CA ASN A 251 -10.00 12.04 -19.22
C ASN A 251 -9.38 11.65 -20.57
N LYS A 252 -9.05 12.63 -21.46
CA LYS A 252 -8.36 12.39 -22.72
C LYS A 252 -6.85 12.18 -22.56
N LEU A 253 -6.25 12.66 -21.46
CA LEU A 253 -4.81 12.54 -21.19
C LEU A 253 -4.38 11.11 -20.85
N VAL A 254 -5.27 10.31 -20.29
CA VAL A 254 -4.97 8.92 -19.92
C VAL A 254 -5.79 7.98 -20.81
N PRO A 255 -5.13 7.26 -21.74
CA PRO A 255 -5.79 6.32 -22.64
C PRO A 255 -6.54 5.22 -21.87
N LYS A 256 -7.67 4.78 -22.39
CA LYS A 256 -8.51 3.73 -21.80
C LYS A 256 -7.75 2.42 -21.54
N ARG A 257 -6.77 2.07 -22.40
CA ARG A 257 -5.89 0.91 -22.23
C ARG A 257 -5.11 0.91 -20.90
N MET A 258 -5.04 2.05 -20.21
CA MET A 258 -4.41 2.19 -18.90
C MET A 258 -5.35 1.90 -17.74
N SER A 259 -6.59 1.42 -17.99
CA SER A 259 -7.60 1.11 -16.96
C SER A 259 -7.80 2.25 -15.94
N PRO A 260 -8.12 3.48 -16.39
CA PRO A 260 -8.31 4.61 -15.49
C PRO A 260 -9.47 4.37 -14.53
N ARG A 261 -9.33 4.82 -13.29
CA ARG A 261 -10.36 4.74 -12.23
C ARG A 261 -10.39 6.01 -11.43
N THR A 262 -11.58 6.36 -10.99
CA THR A 262 -11.81 7.40 -9.97
C THR A 262 -12.38 6.74 -8.73
N VAL A 263 -11.84 7.07 -7.57
CA VAL A 263 -12.30 6.60 -6.27
C VAL A 263 -12.72 7.81 -5.43
N PHE A 264 -13.93 7.77 -4.93
CA PHE A 264 -14.41 8.67 -3.87
C PHE A 264 -14.57 7.82 -2.61
N SER A 265 -14.11 8.34 -1.47
CA SER A 265 -14.27 7.65 -0.21
C SER A 265 -14.50 8.67 0.91
N LEU A 266 -15.39 8.30 1.83
CA LEU A 266 -15.63 8.99 3.10
C LEU A 266 -15.56 7.95 4.20
N GLY A 267 -14.86 8.28 5.29
CA GLY A 267 -14.73 7.38 6.42
C GLY A 267 -14.65 8.13 7.73
N THR A 268 -15.10 7.48 8.79
CA THR A 268 -14.94 7.95 10.17
C THR A 268 -14.54 6.80 11.06
N SER A 269 -13.68 7.08 12.05
CA SER A 269 -13.38 6.12 13.11
C SER A 269 -13.22 6.85 14.45
N ILE A 270 -13.58 6.15 15.51
CA ILE A 270 -13.33 6.54 16.89
C ILE A 270 -12.51 5.43 17.53
N GLN A 271 -11.41 5.80 18.17
CA GLN A 271 -10.57 4.88 18.92
C GLN A 271 -10.44 5.33 20.37
N GLN A 272 -10.37 4.37 21.27
CA GLN A 272 -10.20 4.59 22.71
C GLN A 272 -9.06 3.74 23.26
N ASN A 273 -8.25 4.32 24.16
CA ASN A 273 -7.12 3.68 24.85
C ASN A 273 -6.03 3.10 23.92
N ILE A 274 -5.94 3.61 22.69
CA ILE A 274 -4.85 3.32 21.75
C ILE A 274 -3.98 4.58 21.64
N GLY A 275 -3.27 4.94 22.69
CA GLY A 275 -2.77 6.28 22.89
C GLY A 275 -3.92 7.21 23.34
N LEU A 276 -3.91 8.48 22.95
CA LEU A 276 -5.06 9.36 23.22
C LEU A 276 -6.30 8.91 22.47
N ASP A 277 -7.45 9.02 23.12
CA ASP A 277 -8.75 8.84 22.48
C ASP A 277 -8.92 9.86 21.36
N ARG A 278 -9.31 9.40 20.19
CA ARG A 278 -9.46 10.29 19.04
C ARG A 278 -10.55 9.87 18.08
N GLU A 279 -11.09 10.88 17.44
CA GLU A 279 -11.99 10.76 16.30
C GLU A 279 -11.24 11.14 15.02
N THR A 280 -11.45 10.37 13.97
CA THR A 280 -10.86 10.65 12.67
C THR A 280 -11.97 10.68 11.62
N LEU A 281 -12.01 11.75 10.82
CA LEU A 281 -12.85 11.87 9.64
C LEU A 281 -11.95 11.96 8.41
N THR A 282 -12.22 11.15 7.39
CA THR A 282 -11.45 11.12 6.15
C THR A 282 -12.34 11.35 4.94
N ALA A 283 -11.84 12.11 3.96
CA ALA A 283 -12.47 12.28 2.67
C ALA A 283 -11.40 12.19 1.58
N LEU A 284 -11.63 11.34 0.56
CA LEU A 284 -10.68 11.07 -0.50
C LEU A 284 -11.33 11.17 -1.87
N MET A 285 -10.65 11.84 -2.79
CA MET A 285 -10.86 11.73 -4.23
C MET A 285 -9.53 11.40 -4.89
N SER A 286 -9.46 10.24 -5.53
CA SER A 286 -8.23 9.71 -6.10
C SER A 286 -8.43 9.21 -7.53
N TYR A 287 -7.45 9.46 -8.38
CA TYR A 287 -7.32 8.87 -9.70
C TYR A 287 -6.22 7.81 -9.70
N LYS A 288 -6.52 6.65 -10.29
CA LYS A 288 -5.57 5.55 -10.40
C LYS A 288 -5.58 4.98 -11.82
N TRP A 289 -4.40 4.73 -12.39
CA TRP A 289 -4.27 4.08 -13.68
C TRP A 289 -3.02 3.24 -13.78
N GLN A 290 -3.06 2.26 -14.68
CA GLN A 290 -1.93 1.38 -14.98
C GLN A 290 -1.29 1.80 -16.30
N TYR A 291 -0.09 2.38 -16.25
CA TYR A 291 0.65 2.69 -17.47
C TYR A 291 0.95 1.42 -18.29
N ASN A 292 1.32 0.33 -17.59
CA ASN A 292 1.45 -1.02 -18.13
C ASN A 292 1.21 -2.06 -17.01
N ALA A 293 1.45 -3.34 -17.27
CA ALA A 293 1.24 -4.41 -16.28
C ALA A 293 2.06 -4.25 -14.99
N LYS A 294 3.20 -3.55 -15.07
CA LYS A 294 4.17 -3.40 -13.97
C LYS A 294 4.15 -2.03 -13.30
N LYS A 295 3.53 -1.01 -13.94
CA LYS A 295 3.59 0.38 -13.49
C LYS A 295 2.20 0.91 -13.21
N THR A 296 1.98 1.34 -11.97
CA THR A 296 0.73 1.96 -11.51
C THR A 296 1.00 3.38 -11.03
N ILE A 297 0.13 4.29 -11.40
CA ILE A 297 0.16 5.69 -10.96
C ILE A 297 -1.13 5.98 -10.21
N GLN A 298 -1.00 6.72 -9.12
CA GLN A 298 -2.13 7.20 -8.33
C GLN A 298 -1.93 8.69 -8.02
N LEU A 299 -2.98 9.48 -8.23
CA LEU A 299 -3.03 10.89 -7.93
C LEU A 299 -4.20 11.14 -6.98
N ASP A 300 -3.92 11.45 -5.73
CA ASP A 300 -4.89 11.89 -4.75
C ASP A 300 -5.03 13.41 -4.91
N ILE A 301 -6.14 13.87 -5.48
CA ILE A 301 -6.39 15.32 -5.70
C ILE A 301 -6.90 15.94 -4.42
N PHE A 302 -7.70 15.20 -3.69
CA PHE A 302 -8.26 15.60 -2.43
C PHE A 302 -8.18 14.41 -1.48
N ASN A 303 -7.36 14.55 -0.44
CA ASN A 303 -7.22 13.57 0.62
C ASN A 303 -7.15 14.35 1.94
N THR A 304 -8.31 14.58 2.52
CA THR A 304 -8.42 15.37 3.75
C THR A 304 -8.69 14.45 4.91
N GLN A 305 -7.89 14.59 5.95
CA GLN A 305 -8.08 13.94 7.22
C GLN A 305 -8.27 15.01 8.29
N TYR A 306 -9.35 14.91 9.05
CA TYR A 306 -9.56 15.65 10.29
C TYR A 306 -9.31 14.69 11.44
N VAL A 307 -8.43 15.07 12.34
CA VAL A 307 -8.09 14.32 13.57
C VAL A 307 -8.47 15.20 14.74
N ARG A 308 -9.34 14.67 15.61
CA ARG A 308 -9.77 15.31 16.84
C ARG A 308 -9.40 14.43 18.03
N ASN A 309 -8.71 15.01 19.01
CA ASN A 309 -8.40 14.34 20.25
C ASN A 309 -9.53 14.57 21.26
N LEU A 310 -10.07 13.50 21.85
CA LEU A 310 -11.30 13.55 22.65
C LEU A 310 -11.04 13.72 24.13
N ARG A 311 -10.06 13.03 24.70
CA ARG A 311 -9.77 13.00 26.13
C ARG A 311 -8.34 13.40 26.43
N ILE A 312 -8.02 14.68 26.19
CA ILE A 312 -6.68 15.24 26.42
C ILE A 312 -6.29 15.17 27.90
N GLY A 313 -7.31 15.22 28.79
CA GLY A 313 -7.13 15.13 30.24
C GLY A 313 -6.44 13.86 30.73
N ASN A 314 -6.41 12.79 29.96
CA ASN A 314 -5.77 11.51 30.34
C ASN A 314 -4.31 11.41 29.84
N TYR A 315 -3.74 12.50 29.31
CA TYR A 315 -2.41 12.45 28.68
C TYR A 315 -1.35 11.84 29.60
N PHE A 316 -1.23 12.36 30.82
CA PHE A 316 -0.21 11.91 31.79
C PHE A 316 -0.52 10.56 32.44
N ASP A 317 -1.71 10.02 32.26
CA ASP A 317 -2.03 8.64 32.64
C ASP A 317 -1.46 7.66 31.63
N ILE A 318 -1.52 8.02 30.33
CA ILE A 318 -0.98 7.25 29.23
C ILE A 318 0.55 7.40 29.13
N TYR A 319 1.07 8.63 29.27
CA TYR A 319 2.49 8.96 29.17
C TYR A 319 3.07 9.19 30.59
N ASN A 320 3.01 8.16 31.41
CA ASN A 320 3.39 8.24 32.82
C ASN A 320 4.89 8.53 33.02
N SER A 321 5.78 8.11 32.12
CA SER A 321 7.19 8.43 32.19
C SER A 321 7.47 9.95 32.10
N GLU A 322 6.67 10.65 31.28
CA GLU A 322 6.76 12.11 31.16
C GLU A 322 6.30 12.80 32.45
N TYR A 323 5.21 12.32 33.06
CA TYR A 323 4.75 12.81 34.36
C TYR A 323 5.81 12.64 35.45
N ILE A 324 6.46 11.46 35.52
CA ILE A 324 7.53 11.19 36.47
C ILE A 324 8.72 12.15 36.28
N LYS A 325 9.12 12.40 35.04
CA LYS A 325 10.18 13.37 34.72
C LYS A 325 9.80 14.79 35.11
N LEU A 326 8.55 15.22 34.82
CA LEU A 326 8.08 16.55 35.19
C LEU A 326 8.00 16.73 36.70
N ASN A 327 7.63 15.69 37.45
CA ASN A 327 7.71 15.73 38.92
C ASN A 327 9.14 15.91 39.43
N SER A 328 10.12 15.25 38.80
CA SER A 328 11.53 15.47 39.15
C SER A 328 11.96 16.90 38.87
N ILE A 329 11.56 17.47 37.74
CA ILE A 329 11.83 18.87 37.38
C ILE A 329 11.12 19.84 38.36
N ALA A 330 9.89 19.51 38.78
CA ALA A 330 9.16 20.34 39.73
C ALA A 330 9.82 20.39 41.12
N LYS A 331 10.33 19.27 41.61
CA LYS A 331 11.12 19.21 42.85
C LYS A 331 12.35 20.11 42.79
N GLU A 332 13.03 20.13 41.67
CA GLU A 332 14.17 20.99 41.40
C GLU A 332 13.76 22.46 41.28
N PHE A 333 12.70 22.75 40.52
CA PHE A 333 12.19 24.10 40.26
C PHE A 333 11.74 24.80 41.55
N TYR A 334 10.99 24.09 42.41
CA TYR A 334 10.48 24.62 43.67
C TYR A 334 11.46 24.43 44.85
N ASN A 335 12.62 23.80 44.59
CA ASN A 335 13.60 23.43 45.64
C ASN A 335 12.94 22.67 46.80
N ASN A 336 12.03 21.78 46.50
CA ASN A 336 11.26 20.98 47.45
C ASN A 336 11.23 19.51 47.05
N PRO A 337 11.98 18.61 47.74
CA PRO A 337 12.05 17.19 47.41
C PRO A 337 10.70 16.45 47.51
N ASP A 338 9.79 16.94 48.31
CA ASP A 338 8.49 16.34 48.58
C ASP A 338 7.37 16.86 47.65
N TYR A 339 7.71 17.82 46.78
CA TYR A 339 6.73 18.38 45.84
C TYR A 339 6.26 17.35 44.83
N ASN A 340 4.95 17.25 44.65
CA ASN A 340 4.32 16.41 43.65
C ASN A 340 3.28 17.25 42.89
N LEU A 341 3.42 17.27 41.56
CA LEU A 341 2.45 17.88 40.67
C LEU A 341 1.12 17.11 40.70
N GLU A 342 0.01 17.81 40.77
CA GLU A 342 -1.28 17.23 40.43
C GLU A 342 -1.27 16.82 38.94
N ARG A 343 -1.76 15.62 38.67
CA ARG A 343 -1.86 15.16 37.27
C ARG A 343 -2.76 16.10 36.47
N GLN A 344 -2.50 16.20 35.19
CA GLN A 344 -3.25 16.95 34.20
C GLN A 344 -3.09 18.47 34.32
N GLN A 345 -4.03 19.21 34.91
CA GLN A 345 -4.09 20.66 34.79
C GLN A 345 -2.88 21.37 35.40
N GLU A 346 -2.45 20.96 36.58
CA GLU A 346 -1.26 21.56 37.24
C GLU A 346 -0.01 21.22 36.44
N THR A 347 0.16 19.98 36.00
CA THR A 347 1.31 19.54 35.21
C THR A 347 1.43 20.33 33.90
N VAL A 348 0.30 20.57 33.19
CA VAL A 348 0.28 21.40 31.97
C VAL A 348 0.68 22.85 32.29
N SER A 349 0.13 23.41 33.36
CA SER A 349 0.46 24.80 33.80
C SER A 349 1.90 24.91 34.18
N PHE A 350 2.44 23.92 34.90
CA PHE A 350 3.85 23.84 35.31
C PHE A 350 4.79 23.87 34.10
N MET A 351 4.55 23.07 33.08
CA MET A 351 5.38 23.08 31.86
C MET A 351 5.49 24.48 31.25
N SER A 352 4.35 25.21 31.20
CA SER A 352 4.32 26.60 30.70
C SER A 352 5.05 27.57 31.63
N THR A 353 4.99 27.36 32.95
CA THR A 353 5.70 28.18 33.93
C THR A 353 7.21 28.04 33.77
N VAL A 354 7.71 26.81 33.68
CA VAL A 354 9.15 26.54 33.44
C VAL A 354 9.59 27.12 32.09
N PHE A 355 8.78 27.00 31.02
CA PHE A 355 9.10 27.57 29.71
C PHE A 355 9.33 29.08 29.73
N ASN A 356 8.60 29.81 30.58
CA ASN A 356 8.66 31.26 30.67
C ASN A 356 9.68 31.75 31.74
N ASP A 357 10.45 30.86 32.38
CA ASP A 357 11.44 31.22 33.38
C ASP A 357 12.88 31.21 32.82
N PRO A 358 13.46 32.38 32.48
CA PRO A 358 14.83 32.47 31.98
C PRO A 358 15.88 32.15 33.04
N ASN A 359 15.57 32.28 34.32
CA ASN A 359 16.51 31.95 35.40
C ASN A 359 16.68 30.44 35.52
N PHE A 360 15.59 29.70 35.39
CA PHE A 360 15.65 28.24 35.39
C PHE A 360 16.42 27.70 34.17
N LEU A 361 16.25 28.31 32.98
CA LEU A 361 17.07 27.99 31.81
C LEU A 361 18.58 28.15 32.10
N THR A 362 18.98 29.22 32.81
CA THR A 362 20.38 29.49 33.08
C THR A 362 20.98 28.56 34.14
N ASN A 363 20.20 28.24 35.16
CA ASN A 363 20.66 27.45 36.31
C ASN A 363 20.54 25.94 36.09
N ASN A 364 19.52 25.48 35.34
CA ASN A 364 19.15 24.08 35.18
C ASN A 364 18.86 23.77 33.70
N PRO A 365 19.85 23.95 32.81
CA PRO A 365 19.61 23.88 31.36
C PRO A 365 19.07 22.52 30.89
N ASP A 366 19.49 21.41 31.50
CA ASP A 366 19.04 20.06 31.11
C ASP A 366 17.59 19.80 31.52
N SER A 367 17.21 20.20 32.75
CA SER A 367 15.82 20.11 33.23
C SER A 367 14.89 21.02 32.42
N TYR A 368 15.35 22.23 32.08
CA TYR A 368 14.61 23.12 31.18
C TYR A 368 14.38 22.49 29.79
N ARG A 369 15.42 21.91 29.17
CA ARG A 369 15.29 21.22 27.87
C ARG A 369 14.35 20.04 27.96
N ASN A 370 14.43 19.22 29.00
CA ASN A 370 13.52 18.10 29.19
C ASN A 370 12.07 18.58 29.28
N ASN A 371 11.81 19.67 30.02
CA ASN A 371 10.47 20.27 30.05
C ASN A 371 9.99 20.74 28.67
N LEU A 372 10.86 21.40 27.90
CA LEU A 372 10.53 21.85 26.54
C LEU A 372 10.16 20.70 25.63
N ASN A 373 10.92 19.61 25.68
CA ASN A 373 10.66 18.43 24.85
C ASN A 373 9.31 17.78 25.17
N ILE A 374 8.99 17.71 26.47
CA ILE A 374 7.69 17.16 26.90
C ILE A 374 6.57 18.13 26.50
N LEU A 375 6.75 19.43 26.66
CA LEU A 375 5.76 20.44 26.26
C LEU A 375 5.48 20.41 24.74
N ASP A 376 6.53 20.35 23.91
CA ASP A 376 6.36 20.27 22.45
C ASP A 376 5.63 18.99 22.05
N ARG A 377 6.01 17.88 22.62
CA ARG A 377 5.39 16.59 22.39
C ARG A 377 3.91 16.57 22.84
N TYR A 378 3.62 17.09 24.02
CA TYR A 378 2.26 17.29 24.50
C TYR A 378 1.44 18.09 23.48
N ASN A 379 1.96 19.22 23.01
CA ASN A 379 1.30 20.07 22.03
C ASN A 379 1.06 19.38 20.68
N ILE A 380 1.98 18.52 20.22
CA ILE A 380 1.85 17.77 18.97
C ILE A 380 0.78 16.67 19.10
N ILE A 381 0.81 15.92 20.19
CA ILE A 381 -0.05 14.76 20.40
C ILE A 381 -1.49 15.17 20.73
N THR A 382 -1.68 16.25 21.49
CA THR A 382 -3.00 16.72 21.94
C THR A 382 -3.71 17.65 20.95
N SER A 383 -2.99 18.19 19.97
CA SER A 383 -3.59 19.12 19.00
C SER A 383 -4.52 18.41 18.02
N ASP A 384 -5.64 19.05 17.76
CA ASP A 384 -6.47 18.71 16.60
C ASP A 384 -5.80 19.18 15.31
N PHE A 385 -6.00 18.46 14.21
CA PHE A 385 -5.45 18.83 12.91
C PHE A 385 -6.43 18.61 11.76
N LEU A 386 -6.45 19.57 10.85
CA LEU A 386 -6.98 19.38 9.50
C LEU A 386 -5.82 19.19 8.53
N ILE A 387 -5.81 18.06 7.80
CA ILE A 387 -4.70 17.60 6.97
C ILE A 387 -5.16 17.43 5.51
N PRO A 388 -5.42 18.51 4.77
CA PRO A 388 -5.78 18.44 3.36
C PRO A 388 -4.54 18.21 2.50
N THR A 389 -4.46 17.05 1.86
CA THR A 389 -3.27 16.58 1.15
C THR A 389 -3.56 16.35 -0.33
N ILE A 390 -2.65 16.79 -1.18
CA ILE A 390 -2.53 16.34 -2.57
C ILE A 390 -1.32 15.42 -2.63
N ALA A 391 -1.45 14.24 -3.26
CA ALA A 391 -0.34 13.31 -3.34
C ALA A 391 -0.27 12.61 -4.69
N TYR A 392 0.96 12.40 -5.16
CA TYR A 392 1.29 11.59 -6.32
C TYR A 392 2.05 10.35 -5.86
N SER A 393 1.66 9.18 -6.39
CA SER A 393 2.35 7.93 -6.12
C SER A 393 2.63 7.20 -7.42
N PHE A 394 3.86 6.77 -7.59
CA PHE A 394 4.28 5.87 -8.66
C PHE A 394 4.74 4.55 -8.04
N THR A 395 4.23 3.45 -8.57
CA THR A 395 4.60 2.10 -8.14
C THR A 395 5.03 1.28 -9.34
N TYR A 396 6.22 0.72 -9.28
CA TYR A 396 6.71 -0.33 -10.16
C TYR A 396 6.73 -1.66 -9.40
N ASN A 397 6.12 -2.69 -9.96
CA ASN A 397 6.16 -4.05 -9.44
C ASN A 397 6.17 -5.01 -10.64
N ASN A 398 7.22 -5.80 -10.78
CA ASN A 398 7.33 -6.78 -11.85
C ASN A 398 7.07 -8.22 -11.39
N GLN A 399 6.61 -8.42 -10.16
CA GLN A 399 6.15 -9.70 -9.66
C GLN A 399 5.03 -10.23 -10.54
N SER A 400 5.18 -11.44 -11.06
CA SER A 400 4.22 -12.06 -11.97
C SER A 400 3.01 -12.62 -11.23
N ASP A 401 3.24 -13.27 -10.11
CA ASP A 401 2.24 -13.84 -9.21
C ASP A 401 2.83 -13.98 -7.78
N PHE A 402 2.06 -14.52 -6.85
CA PHE A 402 2.47 -14.65 -5.44
C PHE A 402 3.58 -15.68 -5.19
N ARG A 403 3.90 -16.55 -6.17
CA ARG A 403 4.98 -17.53 -6.10
C ARG A 403 6.28 -17.04 -6.73
N ASP A 404 6.23 -15.88 -7.40
CA ASP A 404 7.40 -15.27 -8.00
C ASP A 404 8.32 -14.70 -6.90
N ASN A 405 9.44 -15.36 -6.69
CA ASN A 405 10.47 -15.00 -5.72
C ASN A 405 11.63 -14.22 -6.34
N ASN A 406 11.56 -13.86 -7.64
CA ASN A 406 12.59 -13.08 -8.31
C ASN A 406 12.02 -11.81 -8.93
N PHE A 407 11.76 -10.83 -8.11
CA PHE A 407 11.14 -9.58 -8.57
C PHE A 407 11.74 -8.34 -7.93
N SER A 408 11.37 -7.19 -8.48
CA SER A 408 11.70 -5.87 -7.93
C SER A 408 10.42 -5.06 -7.72
N PHE A 409 10.39 -4.35 -6.62
CA PHE A 409 9.35 -3.40 -6.28
C PHE A 409 9.99 -2.04 -6.02
N PHE A 410 9.42 -0.98 -6.59
CA PHE A 410 9.81 0.40 -6.31
C PHE A 410 8.56 1.25 -6.15
N LYS A 411 8.52 2.04 -5.10
CA LYS A 411 7.43 2.98 -4.86
C LYS A 411 8.00 4.33 -4.45
N ILE A 412 7.50 5.38 -5.06
CA ILE A 412 7.71 6.75 -4.62
C ILE A 412 6.35 7.41 -4.39
N ARG A 413 6.22 8.09 -3.26
CA ARG A 413 5.06 8.92 -2.94
C ARG A 413 5.53 10.31 -2.56
N VAL A 414 4.97 11.32 -3.21
CA VAL A 414 5.19 12.73 -2.90
C VAL A 414 3.85 13.32 -2.51
N ALA A 415 3.82 13.99 -1.38
CA ALA A 415 2.61 14.58 -0.83
C ALA A 415 2.85 16.01 -0.36
N ASN A 416 1.94 16.89 -0.68
CA ASN A 416 1.91 18.25 -0.17
C ASN A 416 0.60 18.44 0.61
N SER A 417 0.72 18.81 1.87
CA SER A 417 -0.42 19.04 2.76
C SER A 417 -0.58 20.52 3.07
N GLY A 418 -1.82 20.97 3.12
CA GLY A 418 -2.20 22.30 3.60
C GLY A 418 -1.99 23.45 2.62
N ASN A 419 -1.38 23.24 1.44
CA ASN A 419 -1.05 24.33 0.53
C ASN A 419 -2.32 25.05 0.04
N ILE A 420 -3.29 24.32 -0.53
CA ILE A 420 -4.55 24.93 -1.01
C ILE A 420 -5.35 25.51 0.17
N GLY A 421 -5.45 24.79 1.29
CA GLY A 421 -6.12 25.30 2.48
C GLY A 421 -5.47 26.57 3.01
N GLY A 422 -4.14 26.63 3.01
CA GLY A 422 -3.37 27.79 3.44
C GLY A 422 -3.51 29.02 2.52
N LEU A 423 -3.81 28.82 1.25
CA LEU A 423 -4.17 29.92 0.33
C LEU A 423 -5.60 30.44 0.58
N LEU A 424 -6.50 29.60 1.04
CA LEU A 424 -7.88 29.95 1.30
C LEU A 424 -8.12 30.54 2.69
N SER A 425 -7.17 30.44 3.60
CA SER A 425 -7.29 30.92 4.98
C SER A 425 -6.20 31.93 5.34
N ASN A 426 -6.62 33.12 5.80
CA ASN A 426 -5.77 34.15 6.36
C ASN A 426 -5.85 34.19 7.91
N LYS A 427 -6.70 33.36 8.53
CA LYS A 427 -6.85 33.31 9.99
C LYS A 427 -5.72 32.48 10.61
N LYS A 428 -5.18 32.94 11.71
CA LYS A 428 -4.14 32.26 12.49
C LYS A 428 -4.59 32.13 13.94
N ASN A 429 -4.13 31.06 14.60
CA ASN A 429 -4.32 30.88 16.04
C ASN A 429 -3.23 31.60 16.84
N ASN A 430 -3.28 31.50 18.18
CA ASN A 430 -2.32 32.13 19.10
C ASN A 430 -0.86 31.66 18.86
N ASN A 431 -0.67 30.46 18.30
CA ASN A 431 0.64 29.92 17.94
C ASN A 431 1.08 30.31 16.52
N ASN A 432 0.45 31.33 15.93
CA ASN A 432 0.72 31.83 14.57
C ASN A 432 0.55 30.79 13.45
N ARG A 433 -0.21 29.69 13.70
CA ARG A 433 -0.52 28.64 12.72
C ARG A 433 -1.82 28.98 11.99
N LYS A 434 -1.87 28.76 10.67
CA LYS A 434 -3.08 28.94 9.89
C LYS A 434 -4.18 27.97 10.34
N THR A 435 -5.44 28.44 10.32
CA THR A 435 -6.60 27.67 10.74
C THR A 435 -7.71 27.73 9.70
N ILE A 436 -8.46 26.64 9.54
CA ILE A 436 -9.74 26.58 8.82
C ILE A 436 -10.79 26.13 9.83
N PHE A 437 -11.91 26.84 9.94
CA PHE A 437 -12.94 26.61 10.97
C PHE A 437 -12.38 26.56 12.41
N ASN A 438 -11.38 27.37 12.69
CA ASN A 438 -10.60 27.40 13.94
C ASN A 438 -9.78 26.13 14.23
N ILE A 439 -9.66 25.19 13.29
CA ILE A 439 -8.85 23.99 13.41
C ILE A 439 -7.47 24.26 12.78
N PRO A 440 -6.35 23.95 13.48
CA PRO A 440 -5.01 24.10 12.93
C PRO A 440 -4.82 23.28 11.64
N LEU A 441 -4.24 23.93 10.65
CA LEU A 441 -3.95 23.32 9.36
C LEU A 441 -2.55 22.70 9.40
N ALA A 442 -2.45 21.42 9.09
CA ALA A 442 -1.14 20.77 8.92
C ALA A 442 -0.56 21.12 7.54
N GLN A 443 0.60 21.80 7.54
CA GLN A 443 1.27 22.26 6.32
C GLN A 443 2.67 21.65 6.25
N TYR A 444 2.84 20.68 5.34
CA TYR A 444 4.12 20.00 5.14
C TYR A 444 4.25 19.43 3.73
N PHE A 445 5.50 19.22 3.33
CA PHE A 445 5.87 18.39 2.19
C PHE A 445 6.40 17.05 2.70
N LYS A 446 5.92 15.93 2.13
CA LYS A 446 6.33 14.58 2.50
C LYS A 446 6.73 13.78 1.28
N THR A 447 7.87 13.09 1.37
CA THR A 447 8.34 12.17 0.33
C THR A 447 8.70 10.83 0.98
N ASP A 448 8.17 9.75 0.41
CA ASP A 448 8.48 8.37 0.78
C ASP A 448 9.02 7.65 -0.45
N ILE A 449 10.15 6.96 -0.31
CA ILE A 449 10.75 6.12 -1.34
C ILE A 449 10.99 4.73 -0.75
N GLU A 450 10.46 3.70 -1.40
CA GLU A 450 10.65 2.31 -0.99
C GLU A 450 11.14 1.48 -2.19
N TYR A 451 12.18 0.72 -1.96
CA TYR A 451 12.72 -0.26 -2.91
C TYR A 451 12.78 -1.64 -2.24
N LYS A 452 12.34 -2.67 -2.98
CA LYS A 452 12.51 -4.07 -2.58
C LYS A 452 13.04 -4.86 -3.76
N LYS A 453 13.94 -5.80 -3.48
CA LYS A 453 14.44 -6.74 -4.46
C LYS A 453 14.50 -8.12 -3.83
N PHE A 454 14.02 -9.09 -4.57
CA PHE A 454 14.11 -10.51 -4.21
C PHE A 454 14.92 -11.23 -5.28
N TRP A 455 15.77 -12.13 -4.82
CA TRP A 455 16.56 -13.02 -5.67
C TRP A 455 16.27 -14.44 -5.23
N GLU A 456 15.72 -15.22 -6.12
CA GLU A 456 15.63 -16.68 -6.00
C GLU A 456 17.02 -17.24 -6.30
N ILE A 457 17.64 -17.82 -5.28
CA ILE A 457 19.00 -18.39 -5.41
C ILE A 457 18.87 -19.81 -5.96
N ASP A 458 17.94 -20.57 -5.40
CA ASP A 458 17.51 -21.88 -5.83
C ASP A 458 16.04 -22.11 -5.43
N ASP A 459 15.50 -23.30 -5.73
CA ASP A 459 14.10 -23.64 -5.45
C ASP A 459 13.75 -23.60 -3.95
N SER A 460 14.75 -23.62 -3.07
CA SER A 460 14.61 -23.70 -1.62
C SER A 460 15.03 -22.42 -0.89
N SER A 461 15.63 -21.46 -1.58
CA SER A 461 16.21 -20.28 -0.92
C SER A 461 16.05 -18.99 -1.69
N VAL A 462 15.80 -17.90 -0.92
CA VAL A 462 15.52 -16.55 -1.43
C VAL A 462 16.27 -15.52 -0.59
N ILE A 463 16.92 -14.57 -1.24
CA ILE A 463 17.43 -13.37 -0.59
C ILE A 463 16.44 -12.22 -0.85
N GLY A 464 15.93 -11.60 0.21
CA GLY A 464 15.13 -10.39 0.18
C GLY A 464 15.94 -9.19 0.65
N PHE A 465 15.81 -8.09 -0.06
CA PHE A 465 16.37 -6.78 0.31
C PHE A 465 15.27 -5.73 0.29
N ARG A 466 15.26 -4.86 1.28
CA ARG A 466 14.38 -3.69 1.37
C ARG A 466 15.19 -2.47 1.75
N SER A 467 14.86 -1.32 1.15
CA SER A 467 15.32 -0.01 1.61
C SER A 467 14.16 0.98 1.58
N PHE A 468 14.07 1.80 2.61
CA PHE A 468 13.06 2.86 2.74
C PHE A 468 13.72 4.16 3.20
N ILE A 469 13.36 5.26 2.54
CA ILE A 469 13.73 6.61 2.94
C ILE A 469 12.45 7.45 2.94
N GLY A 470 12.21 8.16 4.03
CA GLY A 470 11.08 9.08 4.16
C GLY A 470 11.48 10.39 4.80
N ALA A 471 10.99 11.50 4.28
CA ALA A 471 11.24 12.84 4.81
C ALA A 471 9.96 13.67 4.85
N ILE A 472 9.79 14.44 5.93
CA ILE A 472 8.69 15.40 6.11
C ILE A 472 9.29 16.75 6.48
N VAL A 473 8.98 17.75 5.68
CA VAL A 473 9.42 19.15 5.90
C VAL A 473 8.18 20.00 6.13
N PRO A 474 7.95 20.47 7.38
CA PRO A 474 6.88 21.41 7.67
C PRO A 474 7.23 22.80 7.12
N TYR A 475 6.22 23.58 6.78
CA TYR A 475 6.35 24.97 6.39
C TYR A 475 5.27 25.84 7.04
N ASP A 476 5.41 27.16 6.93
CA ASP A 476 4.45 28.16 7.44
C ASP A 476 4.15 27.99 8.94
N ASN A 477 5.21 27.73 9.74
CA ASN A 477 5.15 27.51 11.20
C ASN A 477 4.24 26.35 11.65
N SER A 478 4.00 25.37 10.78
CA SER A 478 3.15 24.21 11.09
C SER A 478 3.91 23.15 11.88
N ALA A 479 3.20 22.44 12.77
CA ALA A 479 3.70 21.20 13.35
C ALA A 479 3.36 20.00 12.44
N ILE A 480 4.20 18.97 12.52
CA ILE A 480 3.93 17.69 11.87
C ILE A 480 2.98 16.90 12.79
N PRO A 481 1.76 16.53 12.31
CA PRO A 481 0.87 15.71 13.13
C PRO A 481 1.51 14.37 13.49
N PHE A 482 1.32 13.89 14.71
CA PHE A 482 1.83 12.60 15.18
C PHE A 482 1.53 11.46 14.22
N THR A 483 0.30 11.40 13.66
CA THR A 483 -0.13 10.37 12.71
C THR A 483 0.61 10.38 11.37
N LYS A 484 1.40 11.42 11.07
CA LYS A 484 2.19 11.55 9.83
C LYS A 484 3.68 11.41 10.06
N SER A 485 4.15 11.56 11.30
CA SER A 485 5.55 11.39 11.70
C SER A 485 6.05 9.97 11.47
N TYR A 486 7.35 9.80 11.38
CA TYR A 486 7.97 8.47 11.32
C TYR A 486 8.33 7.98 12.72
N PHE A 487 8.37 6.67 12.86
CA PHE A 487 8.89 5.94 14.02
C PHE A 487 9.81 4.82 13.56
N ALA A 488 10.59 4.25 14.46
CA ALA A 488 11.46 3.12 14.20
C ALA A 488 11.24 2.00 15.23
N GLY A 489 11.58 0.77 14.80
CA GLY A 489 11.38 -0.46 15.57
C GLY A 489 10.09 -1.20 15.23
N GLY A 490 10.03 -2.46 15.66
CA GLY A 490 8.89 -3.35 15.46
C GLY A 490 9.09 -4.42 14.39
N SER A 491 8.16 -5.34 14.31
CA SER A 491 8.24 -6.60 13.54
C SER A 491 8.40 -6.44 12.02
N ASN A 492 8.02 -5.30 11.45
CA ASN A 492 8.14 -4.97 10.02
C ASN A 492 9.12 -3.81 9.76
N ASP A 493 9.96 -3.51 10.74
CA ASP A 493 10.90 -2.39 10.74
C ASP A 493 12.28 -2.90 11.21
N ILE A 494 12.87 -2.31 12.24
CA ILE A 494 14.12 -2.78 12.84
C ILE A 494 13.75 -3.74 13.98
N ARG A 495 13.76 -5.04 13.72
CA ARG A 495 13.21 -6.10 14.58
C ARG A 495 13.90 -6.27 15.93
N ALA A 496 15.08 -5.68 16.12
CA ALA A 496 15.80 -5.69 17.39
C ALA A 496 15.34 -4.62 18.38
N TRP A 497 14.43 -3.73 18.00
CA TRP A 497 13.79 -2.73 18.86
C TRP A 497 12.27 -2.85 18.82
N GLN A 498 11.65 -2.51 19.94
CA GLN A 498 10.20 -2.39 19.98
C GLN A 498 9.75 -1.16 19.17
N THR A 499 8.48 -1.12 18.81
CA THR A 499 7.91 -0.01 18.04
C THR A 499 7.98 1.27 18.86
N TYR A 500 8.46 2.37 18.28
CA TYR A 500 8.72 3.67 18.92
C TYR A 500 9.88 3.72 19.92
N ASP A 501 10.64 2.66 20.09
CA ASP A 501 11.69 2.57 21.10
C ASP A 501 13.05 3.11 20.63
N LEU A 502 13.21 3.30 19.30
CA LEU A 502 14.47 3.74 18.70
C LEU A 502 14.41 5.19 18.20
N GLY A 503 15.46 5.96 18.50
CA GLY A 503 15.68 7.33 18.03
C GLY A 503 14.88 8.38 18.77
N PRO A 504 14.78 9.60 18.26
CA PRO A 504 15.50 10.11 17.07
C PRO A 504 17.00 10.29 17.29
N GLY A 505 17.79 10.01 16.25
CA GLY A 505 19.25 10.10 16.27
C GLY A 505 19.90 9.17 17.31
N ASN A 506 20.86 9.69 18.08
CA ASN A 506 21.51 8.97 19.18
C ASN A 506 20.91 9.29 20.56
N ARG A 507 19.74 9.92 20.58
CA ARG A 507 19.04 10.26 21.81
C ARG A 507 18.50 9.02 22.51
N ASN A 508 18.70 8.94 23.82
CA ASN A 508 17.99 8.02 24.72
C ASN A 508 16.96 8.80 25.52
N SER A 509 15.78 9.00 24.97
CA SER A 509 14.76 9.84 25.62
C SER A 509 14.17 9.20 26.87
N GLY A 510 14.15 7.85 26.93
CA GLY A 510 13.38 7.11 27.93
C GLY A 510 11.89 7.48 27.93
N LEU A 511 11.40 8.03 26.82
CA LEU A 511 9.99 8.38 26.59
C LEU A 511 9.34 7.34 25.69
N GLU A 512 8.05 7.15 25.87
CA GLU A 512 7.23 6.35 24.98
C GLU A 512 7.02 7.09 23.66
N TYR A 513 6.81 6.34 22.54
CA TYR A 513 6.40 6.88 21.25
C TYR A 513 7.37 7.89 20.62
N ASN A 514 8.62 7.50 20.47
CA ASN A 514 9.62 8.32 19.76
C ASN A 514 9.25 8.47 18.27
N ILE A 515 9.29 9.71 17.79
CA ILE A 515 8.96 10.07 16.41
C ILE A 515 10.02 10.95 15.78
N GLY A 516 10.08 10.98 14.45
CA GLY A 516 11.00 11.82 13.69
C GLY A 516 10.38 12.33 12.39
N SER A 517 11.03 13.29 11.78
CA SER A 517 10.66 13.86 10.48
C SER A 517 11.44 13.29 9.29
N LEU A 518 12.54 12.58 9.55
CA LEU A 518 13.34 11.82 8.60
C LEU A 518 13.42 10.35 9.06
N LYS A 519 13.33 9.40 8.14
CA LYS A 519 13.53 7.97 8.40
C LYS A 519 14.39 7.34 7.33
N PHE A 520 15.33 6.52 7.78
CA PHE A 520 16.05 5.58 6.94
C PHE A 520 15.90 4.17 7.52
N LEU A 521 15.63 3.20 6.66
CA LEU A 521 15.54 1.78 6.99
C LEU A 521 16.11 0.96 5.85
N THR A 522 16.93 -0.02 6.15
CA THR A 522 17.34 -1.06 5.23
C THR A 522 17.31 -2.42 5.92
N SER A 523 16.89 -3.44 5.20
CA SER A 523 16.77 -4.81 5.70
C SER A 523 17.26 -5.77 4.64
N ALA A 524 17.99 -6.79 5.07
CA ALA A 524 18.39 -7.94 4.26
C ALA A 524 17.97 -9.21 4.99
N GLU A 525 17.37 -10.16 4.26
CA GLU A 525 16.88 -11.41 4.83
C GLU A 525 17.18 -12.57 3.88
N TYR A 526 17.87 -13.59 4.39
CA TYR A 526 18.06 -14.87 3.73
C TYR A 526 17.05 -15.87 4.26
N ARG A 527 16.19 -16.38 3.39
CA ARG A 527 15.13 -17.35 3.68
C ARG A 527 15.51 -18.68 3.06
N PHE A 528 15.33 -19.78 3.79
CA PHE A 528 15.64 -21.12 3.33
C PHE A 528 14.68 -22.15 3.89
N ASP A 529 14.44 -23.20 3.12
CA ASP A 529 13.59 -24.31 3.55
C ASP A 529 14.30 -25.14 4.60
N LEU A 530 13.59 -25.54 5.68
CA LEU A 530 14.07 -26.45 6.71
C LEU A 530 13.53 -27.87 6.46
N PHE A 531 12.24 -28.04 6.68
CA PHE A 531 11.54 -29.29 6.37
C PHE A 531 10.03 -29.03 6.24
N GLY A 532 9.40 -29.68 5.27
CA GLY A 532 7.99 -29.50 4.98
C GLY A 532 7.62 -28.05 4.70
N SER A 533 6.66 -27.52 5.46
CA SER A 533 6.23 -26.11 5.37
C SER A 533 7.01 -25.17 6.29
N LEU A 534 8.01 -25.68 7.02
CA LEU A 534 8.81 -24.86 7.92
C LEU A 534 10.01 -24.29 7.19
N LYS A 535 10.19 -22.96 7.29
CA LYS A 535 11.30 -22.21 6.70
C LYS A 535 12.07 -21.47 7.78
N GLY A 536 13.39 -21.40 7.61
CA GLY A 536 14.28 -20.57 8.41
C GLY A 536 14.51 -19.22 7.76
N ALA A 537 14.90 -18.23 8.56
CA ALA A 537 15.42 -16.97 8.05
C ALA A 537 16.53 -16.42 8.94
N LEU A 538 17.51 -15.80 8.31
CA LEU A 538 18.53 -14.97 8.93
C LEU A 538 18.37 -13.55 8.42
N PHE A 539 18.48 -12.55 9.30
CA PHE A 539 18.25 -11.18 8.88
C PHE A 539 19.19 -10.18 9.55
N VAL A 540 19.35 -9.06 8.86
CA VAL A 540 20.00 -7.85 9.38
C VAL A 540 19.13 -6.66 9.00
N ASP A 541 18.77 -5.85 9.99
CA ASP A 541 18.03 -4.60 9.84
C ASP A 541 18.90 -3.44 10.31
N ALA A 542 18.92 -2.34 9.56
CA ALA A 542 19.66 -1.14 9.93
C ALA A 542 18.83 0.11 9.62
N GLY A 543 18.86 1.09 10.49
CA GLY A 543 18.13 2.34 10.27
C GLY A 543 18.00 3.17 11.52
N ASN A 544 17.33 4.30 11.39
CA ASN A 544 16.94 5.19 12.47
C ASN A 544 15.90 6.21 11.97
N ILE A 545 15.43 7.04 12.90
CA ILE A 545 14.71 8.28 12.63
C ILE A 545 15.52 9.47 13.11
N TRP A 546 15.30 10.63 12.52
CA TRP A 546 15.91 11.90 12.91
C TRP A 546 14.92 13.04 12.77
N ASP A 547 15.26 14.19 13.36
CA ASP A 547 14.58 15.45 13.08
C ASP A 547 15.38 16.27 12.07
N ILE A 548 14.70 16.72 11.00
CA ILE A 548 15.24 17.66 9.99
C ILE A 548 14.56 19.02 10.07
N THR A 549 13.71 19.22 11.08
CA THR A 549 13.06 20.51 11.32
C THR A 549 14.01 21.45 12.06
N ASN A 550 13.83 22.76 11.85
CA ASN A 550 14.53 23.79 12.62
C ASN A 550 13.78 24.09 13.92
N SER A 551 13.16 23.10 14.55
CA SER A 551 12.48 23.29 15.83
C SER A 551 13.49 23.68 16.90
N ILE A 552 13.15 24.71 17.67
CA ILE A 552 13.92 25.11 18.85
C ILE A 552 13.87 24.03 19.94
N PHE A 553 12.93 23.10 19.84
CA PHE A 553 12.73 21.99 20.75
C PHE A 553 13.54 20.74 20.37
N ALA A 554 14.11 20.69 19.15
CA ALA A 554 14.91 19.55 18.72
C ALA A 554 16.31 19.61 19.33
N GLU A 555 16.64 18.61 20.16
CA GLU A 555 17.99 18.41 20.70
C GLU A 555 18.97 18.10 19.56
N ASP A 556 20.23 18.47 19.71
CA ASP A 556 21.27 18.26 18.71
C ASP A 556 21.48 16.76 18.42
N GLU A 557 21.29 15.92 19.43
CA GLU A 557 21.34 14.45 19.34
C GLU A 557 20.24 13.86 18.45
N ALA A 558 19.10 14.53 18.35
CA ALA A 558 17.97 14.11 17.53
C ALA A 558 18.07 14.57 16.07
N LYS A 559 18.89 15.60 15.80
CA LYS A 559 18.98 16.24 14.47
C LYS A 559 19.77 15.42 13.47
N PHE A 560 19.35 15.52 12.22
CA PHE A 560 20.09 14.96 11.11
C PHE A 560 21.22 15.88 10.66
N ASN A 561 22.47 15.46 10.85
CA ASN A 561 23.69 16.20 10.55
C ASN A 561 24.41 15.68 9.30
N GLY A 562 23.64 15.31 8.28
CA GLY A 562 24.17 14.78 7.02
C GLY A 562 24.93 13.46 7.21
N ILE A 563 26.11 13.35 6.62
CA ILE A 563 26.91 12.12 6.67
C ILE A 563 27.35 11.73 8.09
N ASN A 564 27.45 12.71 9.00
CA ASN A 564 27.81 12.45 10.38
C ASN A 564 26.75 11.65 11.15
N SER A 565 25.50 11.68 10.71
CA SER A 565 24.41 10.89 11.30
C SER A 565 24.45 9.40 10.92
N VAL A 566 25.38 8.97 10.07
CA VAL A 566 25.60 7.54 9.80
C VAL A 566 26.02 6.77 11.06
N LYS A 567 26.73 7.42 11.99
CA LYS A 567 27.09 6.85 13.30
C LYS A 567 25.88 6.58 14.21
N ASP A 568 24.74 7.21 13.91
CA ASP A 568 23.50 7.10 14.68
C ASP A 568 22.60 5.98 14.12
N ILE A 569 23.02 5.27 13.06
CA ILE A 569 22.28 4.14 12.51
C ILE A 569 22.33 2.98 13.49
N ALA A 570 21.17 2.58 13.99
CA ALA A 570 21.03 1.35 14.76
C ALA A 570 21.12 0.13 13.84
N VAL A 571 21.77 -0.94 14.30
CA VAL A 571 21.88 -2.20 13.54
C VAL A 571 21.43 -3.34 14.43
N GLY A 572 20.51 -4.14 13.93
CA GLY A 572 20.05 -5.37 14.56
C GLY A 572 20.20 -6.55 13.62
N SER A 573 20.44 -7.73 14.18
CA SER A 573 20.42 -8.97 13.44
C SER A 573 19.60 -10.02 14.18
N GLY A 574 19.29 -11.10 13.53
CA GLY A 574 18.53 -12.15 14.16
C GLY A 574 18.23 -13.32 13.25
N PHE A 575 17.45 -14.20 13.81
CA PHE A 575 16.94 -15.36 13.10
C PHE A 575 15.46 -15.53 13.36
N GLY A 576 14.79 -16.29 12.51
CA GLY A 576 13.37 -16.52 12.69
C GLY A 576 12.89 -17.78 11.99
N LEU A 577 11.72 -18.22 12.41
CA LEU A 577 11.01 -19.34 11.84
C LEU A 577 9.75 -18.85 11.12
N ARG A 578 9.43 -19.50 10.01
CA ARG A 578 8.24 -19.26 9.20
C ARG A 578 7.53 -20.57 8.97
N TYR A 579 6.25 -20.60 9.21
CA TYR A 579 5.41 -21.74 8.86
C TYR A 579 4.40 -21.33 7.79
N ASP A 580 4.53 -21.95 6.62
CA ASP A 580 3.72 -21.64 5.45
C ASP A 580 2.47 -22.54 5.39
N PHE A 581 1.29 -21.97 5.69
CA PHE A 581 -0.01 -22.63 5.59
C PHE A 581 -0.60 -22.60 4.17
N SER A 582 0.15 -22.14 3.16
CA SER A 582 -0.28 -21.91 1.77
C SER A 582 -1.18 -20.69 1.57
N PHE A 583 -2.00 -20.30 2.52
CA PHE A 583 -2.87 -19.12 2.48
C PHE A 583 -2.39 -18.00 3.41
N LEU A 584 -1.54 -18.30 4.38
CA LEU A 584 -0.85 -17.36 5.25
C LEU A 584 0.50 -17.93 5.70
N VAL A 585 1.42 -17.05 6.08
CA VAL A 585 2.71 -17.42 6.68
C VAL A 585 2.73 -16.89 8.09
N PHE A 586 2.85 -17.80 9.07
CA PHE A 586 3.11 -17.43 10.46
C PHE A 586 4.61 -17.30 10.68
N ARG A 587 5.03 -16.24 11.34
CA ARG A 587 6.45 -16.00 11.60
C ARG A 587 6.72 -15.66 13.06
N LEU A 588 7.87 -16.15 13.54
CA LEU A 588 8.46 -15.82 14.81
C LEU A 588 9.90 -15.35 14.56
N ASP A 589 10.23 -14.11 14.90
CA ASP A 589 11.57 -13.54 14.77
C ASP A 589 12.16 -13.20 16.13
N LEU A 590 13.46 -13.50 16.32
CA LEU A 590 14.26 -13.02 17.44
C LEU A 590 15.29 -12.02 16.92
N GLY A 591 15.18 -10.78 17.40
CA GLY A 591 16.08 -9.69 17.03
C GLY A 591 17.04 -9.33 18.16
N PHE A 592 18.33 -9.21 17.83
CA PHE A 592 19.41 -8.85 18.75
C PHE A 592 20.02 -7.52 18.34
N LYS A 593 20.29 -6.64 19.32
CA LYS A 593 20.88 -5.32 19.10
C LYS A 593 22.37 -5.47 18.82
N MET A 594 22.82 -5.19 17.58
CA MET A 594 24.24 -5.20 17.20
C MET A 594 24.91 -3.86 17.47
N HIS A 595 24.28 -2.76 17.05
CA HIS A 595 24.76 -1.40 17.25
C HIS A 595 23.68 -0.53 17.86
N GLU A 596 23.95 0.00 19.05
CA GLU A 596 23.06 0.85 19.82
C GLU A 596 23.61 2.28 19.83
N PRO A 597 23.08 3.19 19.00
CA PRO A 597 23.67 4.52 18.79
C PRO A 597 23.63 5.44 20.01
N TYR A 598 22.67 5.22 20.90
CA TYR A 598 22.44 6.01 22.11
C TYR A 598 23.40 5.69 23.28
N LEU A 599 24.20 4.64 23.17
CA LEU A 599 25.20 4.33 24.19
C LEU A 599 26.42 5.24 24.00
N GLU A 600 27.00 5.73 25.10
CA GLU A 600 28.20 6.55 25.05
C GLU A 600 29.44 5.75 24.67
N THR A 601 29.57 4.55 25.24
CA THR A 601 30.72 3.64 25.04
C THR A 601 30.25 2.23 24.69
N ASN A 602 31.10 1.47 24.05
CA ASN A 602 30.82 0.06 23.68
C ASN A 602 29.50 -0.11 22.94
N LYS A 603 29.28 0.72 21.90
CA LYS A 603 28.04 0.74 21.11
C LYS A 603 27.73 -0.56 20.37
N TRP A 604 28.77 -1.37 20.10
CA TRP A 604 28.65 -2.61 19.37
C TRP A 604 28.57 -3.83 20.30
N PHE A 605 27.58 -4.72 20.07
CA PHE A 605 27.34 -6.02 20.71
C PHE A 605 27.21 -5.98 22.24
N ARG A 606 26.99 -4.80 22.84
CA ARG A 606 26.89 -4.68 24.31
C ARG A 606 25.73 -5.48 24.88
N ASN A 607 24.56 -5.38 24.26
CA ASN A 607 23.33 -6.05 24.67
C ASN A 607 22.95 -7.20 23.72
N TYR A 608 23.92 -7.79 23.03
CA TYR A 608 23.70 -8.90 22.09
C TYR A 608 23.57 -10.22 22.83
N ASN A 609 22.44 -10.43 23.51
CA ASN A 609 22.12 -11.61 24.30
C ASN A 609 20.63 -11.89 24.33
N PHE A 610 20.24 -13.08 24.76
CA PHE A 610 18.83 -13.49 24.80
C PHE A 610 17.96 -12.70 25.79
N SER A 611 18.53 -12.16 26.87
CA SER A 611 17.77 -11.36 27.85
C SER A 611 17.35 -10.02 27.29
N ASN A 612 18.06 -9.47 26.31
CA ASN A 612 17.77 -8.21 25.62
C ASN A 612 17.20 -8.44 24.19
N ALA A 613 16.94 -9.68 23.82
CA ALA A 613 16.36 -10.01 22.52
C ALA A 613 14.90 -9.56 22.45
N VAL A 614 14.50 -9.06 21.27
CA VAL A 614 13.11 -8.70 20.98
C VAL A 614 12.45 -9.82 20.22
N TYR A 615 11.36 -10.32 20.78
CA TYR A 615 10.53 -11.37 20.19
C TYR A 615 9.43 -10.72 19.35
N ASN A 616 9.37 -11.08 18.08
CA ASN A 616 8.38 -10.57 17.14
C ASN A 616 7.54 -11.70 16.58
N ILE A 617 6.25 -11.62 16.75
CA ILE A 617 5.28 -12.51 16.10
C ILE A 617 4.65 -11.74 14.93
N GLY A 618 4.45 -12.40 13.81
CA GLY A 618 3.84 -11.77 12.65
C GLY A 618 3.12 -12.76 11.74
N ILE A 619 2.23 -12.21 10.93
CA ILE A 619 1.56 -12.92 9.85
C ILE A 619 2.11 -12.34 8.56
N ASN A 620 2.40 -13.22 7.58
CA ASN A 620 3.11 -12.91 6.34
C ASN A 620 4.58 -12.51 6.52
N TYR A 621 5.27 -12.27 5.40
CA TYR A 621 6.66 -11.84 5.40
C TYR A 621 6.80 -10.36 5.83
N PRO A 622 7.94 -9.95 6.43
CA PRO A 622 8.11 -8.59 6.94
C PRO A 622 8.18 -7.54 5.81
N PHE A 623 8.51 -7.94 4.62
CA PHE A 623 8.53 -7.09 3.42
C PHE A 623 8.45 -7.91 2.13
#